data_fca2d04d79fd89622b432e511a1f416e
#
_entry.id   fca2d04d79fd89622b432e511a1f416e
#
_cell.length_a   1.000
_cell.length_b   1.000
_cell.length_c   1.000
_cell.angle_alpha   90.00
_cell.angle_beta   90.00
_cell.angle_gamma   90.00
#
_symmetry.space_group_name_H-M   'P 1'
#
loop_
_entity.id
_entity.type
_entity.pdbx_description
1 polymer ?
#
loop_
_entity_poly.entity_id
_entity_poly.type
_entity_poly.pdbx_seq_one_letter_code
_entity_poly.pdbx_strand_id
1 'polypeptide(L)'
;MKTRNVYIVGGARIPFMKSMTAYRDVSSEELMTASLKSLVDRYNLEGKTVGDVALGAVMHSSANWNLAREVVQSSGLHPNTPAYNVQRACGTSLETTIQIAHKISSYQIESGIAGGVDSNSDLPIMVSRTFARKLIALNSARTLGEKVKIILGIKPSDLKPVLPAVVEPRTGKSMGEHCELMVKEWNISRQEQDELALASHRNAAQAYKDGFYDDLVFPFQGNKTDGILRADTTLEKLSKLKPVFDKSEKGTLTAGNSSSLTDGSSTVLLASEEEAKKNNWPLLAKIVDSH
;
A
#
# COMPACT_ATOMS: atom_id res chain seq x y z
N MET A 1 1.33 -32.51 -6.44
CA MET A 1 1.91 -31.75 -7.57
C MET A 1 3.41 -31.61 -7.33
N LYS A 2 4.22 -31.64 -8.40
CA LYS A 2 5.65 -31.33 -8.28
C LYS A 2 5.78 -29.83 -8.05
N THR A 3 6.61 -29.42 -7.07
CA THR A 3 6.88 -28.02 -6.75
C THR A 3 8.37 -27.73 -6.85
N ARG A 4 8.72 -26.47 -7.02
CA ARG A 4 10.11 -25.99 -7.01
C ARG A 4 10.29 -24.84 -6.03
N ASN A 5 11.55 -24.54 -5.70
CA ASN A 5 11.89 -23.42 -4.85
C ASN A 5 11.61 -22.10 -5.56
N VAL A 6 11.19 -21.12 -4.75
CA VAL A 6 10.96 -19.73 -5.17
C VAL A 6 11.86 -18.82 -4.40
N TYR A 7 12.47 -17.86 -5.07
CA TYR A 7 13.40 -16.93 -4.47
C TYR A 7 12.96 -15.48 -4.65
N ILE A 8 13.21 -14.68 -3.63
CA ILE A 8 13.20 -13.24 -3.73
C ILE A 8 14.51 -12.83 -4.39
N VAL A 9 14.38 -12.17 -5.53
CA VAL A 9 15.50 -11.62 -6.30
C VAL A 9 15.87 -10.24 -5.76
N GLY A 10 14.88 -9.43 -5.45
CA GLY A 10 15.04 -8.12 -4.85
C GLY A 10 13.78 -7.29 -4.92
N GLY A 11 13.90 -6.05 -4.52
CA GLY A 11 12.77 -5.13 -4.47
C GLY A 11 13.15 -3.70 -4.83
N ALA A 12 12.12 -2.88 -4.94
CA ALA A 12 12.24 -1.43 -5.07
C ALA A 12 11.05 -0.78 -4.36
N ARG A 13 11.28 0.34 -3.71
CA ARG A 13 10.22 1.17 -3.13
C ARG A 13 10.55 2.65 -3.26
N ILE A 14 9.56 3.49 -3.21
CA ILE A 14 9.74 4.92 -3.01
C ILE A 14 9.75 5.24 -1.50
N PRO A 15 10.25 6.42 -1.08
CA PRO A 15 10.12 6.86 0.31
C PRO A 15 8.65 6.89 0.75
N PHE A 16 8.36 6.44 1.96
CA PHE A 16 7.02 6.55 2.52
C PHE A 16 6.83 7.93 3.16
N MET A 17 5.85 8.67 2.69
CA MET A 17 5.58 10.02 3.16
C MET A 17 4.31 10.05 4.01
N LYS A 18 4.28 10.92 5.02
CA LYS A 18 3.06 11.15 5.78
C LYS A 18 1.95 11.63 4.84
N SER A 19 0.75 11.07 4.98
CA SER A 19 -0.41 11.47 4.18
C SER A 19 -0.67 12.99 4.24
N MET A 20 -1.23 13.52 3.16
CA MET A 20 -1.52 14.96 2.97
C MET A 20 -0.28 15.86 3.04
N THR A 21 0.92 15.32 2.72
CA THR A 21 2.18 16.10 2.66
C THR A 21 2.82 16.02 1.27
N ALA A 22 4.01 15.46 1.13
CA ALA A 22 4.80 15.50 -0.11
C ALA A 22 4.13 14.81 -1.31
N TYR A 23 3.29 13.81 -1.10
CA TYR A 23 2.57 13.09 -2.16
C TYR A 23 1.09 13.44 -2.23
N ARG A 24 0.68 14.57 -1.65
CA ARG A 24 -0.71 14.98 -1.56
C ARG A 24 -1.46 14.99 -2.90
N ASP A 25 -0.78 15.39 -3.95
CA ASP A 25 -1.35 15.56 -5.29
C ASP A 25 -0.89 14.45 -6.26
N VAL A 26 -0.38 13.33 -5.73
CA VAL A 26 0.12 12.18 -6.50
C VAL A 26 -0.86 11.02 -6.37
N SER A 27 -1.29 10.48 -7.51
CA SER A 27 -2.22 9.35 -7.54
C SER A 27 -1.56 8.03 -7.12
N SER A 28 -2.38 7.08 -6.69
CA SER A 28 -1.93 5.71 -6.39
C SER A 28 -1.28 5.04 -7.61
N GLU A 29 -1.74 5.34 -8.83
CA GLU A 29 -1.13 4.84 -10.07
C GLU A 29 0.29 5.39 -10.26
N GLU A 30 0.50 6.70 -10.08
CA GLU A 30 1.81 7.32 -10.21
C GLU A 30 2.80 6.83 -9.16
N LEU A 31 2.36 6.67 -7.90
CA LEU A 31 3.18 6.08 -6.82
C LEU A 31 3.62 4.67 -7.19
N MET A 32 2.67 3.82 -7.64
CA MET A 32 2.98 2.42 -7.97
C MET A 32 3.85 2.31 -9.22
N THR A 33 3.59 3.14 -10.23
CA THR A 33 4.41 3.22 -11.45
C THR A 33 5.86 3.58 -11.13
N ALA A 34 6.09 4.53 -10.22
CA ALA A 34 7.43 4.92 -9.79
C ALA A 34 8.20 3.75 -9.16
N SER A 35 7.56 3.00 -8.28
CA SER A 35 8.16 1.82 -7.64
C SER A 35 8.43 0.71 -8.66
N LEU A 36 7.48 0.40 -9.55
CA LEU A 36 7.66 -0.64 -10.55
C LEU A 36 8.73 -0.25 -11.57
N LYS A 37 8.75 1.00 -12.02
CA LYS A 37 9.79 1.50 -12.93
C LYS A 37 11.18 1.39 -12.32
N SER A 38 11.34 1.74 -11.04
CA SER A 38 12.61 1.58 -10.34
C SER A 38 13.07 0.11 -10.30
N LEU A 39 12.14 -0.84 -10.15
CA LEU A 39 12.44 -2.27 -10.22
C LEU A 39 12.82 -2.70 -11.64
N VAL A 40 12.10 -2.22 -12.65
CA VAL A 40 12.37 -2.47 -14.08
C VAL A 40 13.78 -2.02 -14.45
N ASP A 41 14.13 -0.79 -14.07
CA ASP A 41 15.46 -0.22 -14.32
C ASP A 41 16.55 -1.03 -13.60
N ARG A 42 16.36 -1.35 -12.32
CA ARG A 42 17.30 -2.10 -11.49
C ARG A 42 17.65 -3.47 -12.05
N TYR A 43 16.69 -4.18 -12.61
CA TYR A 43 16.86 -5.56 -13.11
C TYR A 43 16.89 -5.66 -14.63
N ASN A 44 17.03 -4.52 -15.34
CA ASN A 44 17.09 -4.44 -16.81
C ASN A 44 15.90 -5.17 -17.47
N LEU A 45 14.69 -4.87 -17.01
CA LEU A 45 13.45 -5.49 -17.49
C LEU A 45 12.74 -4.66 -18.57
N GLU A 46 13.31 -3.53 -18.99
CA GLU A 46 12.75 -2.66 -20.04
C GLU A 46 12.44 -3.47 -21.31
N GLY A 47 11.20 -3.36 -21.80
CA GLY A 47 10.71 -4.10 -22.97
C GLY A 47 10.58 -5.61 -22.79
N LYS A 48 10.87 -6.17 -21.61
CA LYS A 48 10.74 -7.61 -21.33
C LYS A 48 9.37 -7.96 -20.79
N THR A 49 8.92 -9.17 -21.11
CA THR A 49 7.71 -9.76 -20.51
C THR A 49 8.12 -10.58 -19.28
N VAL A 50 7.49 -10.34 -18.15
CA VAL A 50 7.55 -11.24 -16.99
C VAL A 50 6.31 -12.11 -16.97
N GLY A 51 6.36 -13.24 -16.26
CA GLY A 51 5.28 -14.25 -16.28
C GLY A 51 3.95 -13.72 -15.77
N ASP A 52 3.97 -12.86 -14.71
CA ASP A 52 2.78 -12.17 -14.20
C ASP A 52 3.15 -11.03 -13.27
N VAL A 53 2.25 -10.07 -13.11
CA VAL A 53 2.37 -8.95 -12.17
C VAL A 53 1.12 -8.87 -11.30
N ALA A 54 1.29 -9.09 -10.01
CA ALA A 54 0.23 -8.95 -9.01
C ALA A 54 0.47 -7.70 -8.18
N LEU A 55 -0.39 -6.70 -8.30
CA LEU A 55 -0.32 -5.48 -7.50
C LEU A 55 -1.63 -5.27 -6.74
N GLY A 56 -1.57 -4.50 -5.67
CA GLY A 56 -2.78 -4.24 -4.92
C GLY A 56 -2.75 -2.95 -4.13
N ALA A 57 -3.92 -2.60 -3.64
CA ALA A 57 -4.16 -1.47 -2.76
C ALA A 57 -5.27 -1.82 -1.77
N VAL A 58 -5.29 -1.19 -0.61
CA VAL A 58 -6.44 -1.30 0.31
C VAL A 58 -7.67 -0.63 -0.30
N MET A 59 -7.45 0.51 -0.98
CA MET A 59 -8.50 1.24 -1.66
C MET A 59 -8.17 1.39 -3.15
N HIS A 60 -9.06 0.91 -4.01
CA HIS A 60 -8.94 1.05 -5.45
C HIS A 60 -9.75 2.24 -5.96
N SER A 61 -9.14 3.08 -6.77
CA SER A 61 -9.85 4.14 -7.50
C SER A 61 -10.74 3.52 -8.58
N SER A 62 -11.95 4.04 -8.73
CA SER A 62 -12.84 3.67 -9.85
C SER A 62 -12.34 4.19 -11.21
N ALA A 63 -11.36 5.09 -11.23
CA ALA A 63 -10.73 5.55 -12.46
C ALA A 63 -9.86 4.46 -13.10
N ASN A 64 -9.25 3.59 -12.27
CA ASN A 64 -8.36 2.52 -12.71
C ASN A 64 -8.99 1.16 -12.42
N TRP A 65 -9.69 0.59 -13.38
CA TRP A 65 -10.36 -0.72 -13.25
C TRP A 65 -9.39 -1.83 -12.87
N ASN A 66 -8.19 -1.79 -13.45
CA ASN A 66 -7.11 -2.69 -13.12
C ASN A 66 -5.83 -1.88 -12.96
N LEU A 67 -5.57 -1.40 -11.75
CA LEU A 67 -4.39 -0.63 -11.40
C LEU A 67 -3.09 -1.33 -11.85
N ALA A 68 -2.99 -2.63 -11.62
CA ALA A 68 -1.80 -3.39 -12.00
C ALA A 68 -1.56 -3.34 -13.51
N ARG A 69 -2.62 -3.37 -14.31
CA ARG A 69 -2.52 -3.29 -15.77
C ARG A 69 -2.07 -1.89 -16.24
N GLU A 70 -2.64 -0.84 -15.69
CA GLU A 70 -2.26 0.54 -16.02
C GLU A 70 -0.79 0.80 -15.64
N VAL A 71 -0.39 0.36 -14.47
CA VAL A 71 0.99 0.48 -13.98
C VAL A 71 1.98 -0.29 -14.86
N VAL A 72 1.63 -1.52 -15.32
CA VAL A 72 2.48 -2.27 -16.27
C VAL A 72 2.66 -1.49 -17.58
N GLN A 73 1.61 -0.90 -18.12
CA GLN A 73 1.68 -0.11 -19.36
C GLN A 73 2.57 1.14 -19.23
N SER A 74 2.66 1.68 -18.01
CA SER A 74 3.41 2.91 -17.71
C SER A 74 4.83 2.64 -17.18
N SER A 75 5.20 1.38 -16.90
CA SER A 75 6.44 1.03 -16.19
C SER A 75 7.66 0.76 -17.07
N GLY A 76 7.48 0.58 -18.38
CA GLY A 76 8.52 0.14 -19.28
C GLY A 76 8.60 -1.38 -19.51
N LEU A 77 7.83 -2.18 -18.80
CA LEU A 77 7.65 -3.60 -19.13
C LEU A 77 6.98 -3.76 -20.50
N HIS A 78 7.19 -4.92 -21.15
CA HIS A 78 6.51 -5.20 -22.41
C HIS A 78 4.99 -5.21 -22.22
N PRO A 79 4.20 -4.56 -23.09
CA PRO A 79 2.73 -4.45 -22.95
C PRO A 79 1.97 -5.78 -22.88
N ASN A 80 2.56 -6.88 -23.32
CA ASN A 80 1.95 -8.21 -23.21
C ASN A 80 2.16 -8.86 -21.82
N THR A 81 2.86 -8.21 -20.89
CA THR A 81 2.98 -8.71 -19.52
C THR A 81 1.61 -8.75 -18.86
N PRO A 82 1.11 -9.92 -18.42
CA PRO A 82 -0.17 -10.02 -17.73
C PRO A 82 -0.10 -9.33 -16.36
N ALA A 83 -1.25 -8.77 -15.93
CA ALA A 83 -1.31 -8.12 -14.63
C ALA A 83 -2.71 -8.17 -14.04
N TYR A 84 -2.81 -8.27 -12.71
CA TYR A 84 -4.09 -8.29 -12.00
C TYR A 84 -4.01 -7.64 -10.63
N ASN A 85 -5.16 -7.16 -10.15
CA ASN A 85 -5.29 -6.57 -8.83
C ASN A 85 -5.58 -7.61 -7.76
N VAL A 86 -5.06 -7.34 -6.56
CA VAL A 86 -5.40 -8.06 -5.32
C VAL A 86 -5.85 -7.06 -4.27
N GLN A 87 -6.80 -7.47 -3.43
CA GLN A 87 -7.18 -6.74 -2.22
C GLN A 87 -7.36 -7.71 -1.07
N ARG A 88 -6.55 -7.55 -0.04
CA ARG A 88 -6.63 -8.29 1.22
C ARG A 88 -6.34 -7.36 2.41
N ALA A 89 -7.02 -6.21 2.43
CA ALA A 89 -6.79 -5.16 3.42
C ALA A 89 -5.29 -4.90 3.64
N CYS A 90 -4.82 -4.76 4.88
CA CYS A 90 -3.41 -4.47 5.19
C CYS A 90 -2.43 -5.57 4.76
N GLY A 91 -2.89 -6.80 4.52
CA GLY A 91 -2.08 -7.93 4.04
C GLY A 91 -1.96 -8.02 2.51
N THR A 92 -2.43 -7.03 1.76
CA THR A 92 -2.52 -7.08 0.29
C THR A 92 -1.19 -7.36 -0.40
N SER A 93 -0.11 -6.65 -0.06
CA SER A 93 1.19 -6.85 -0.70
C SER A 93 1.84 -8.19 -0.32
N LEU A 94 1.57 -8.70 0.87
CA LEU A 94 1.99 -10.05 1.25
C LEU A 94 1.23 -11.09 0.42
N GLU A 95 -0.07 -10.92 0.24
CA GLU A 95 -0.90 -11.79 -0.60
C GLU A 95 -0.45 -11.79 -2.06
N THR A 96 -0.11 -10.64 -2.65
CA THR A 96 0.43 -10.59 -4.01
C THR A 96 1.72 -11.40 -4.13
N THR A 97 2.59 -11.30 -3.12
CA THR A 97 3.85 -12.05 -3.06
C THR A 97 3.60 -13.56 -2.98
N ILE A 98 2.67 -14.00 -2.12
CA ILE A 98 2.29 -15.40 -1.97
C ILE A 98 1.71 -15.96 -3.29
N GLN A 99 0.82 -15.21 -3.94
CA GLN A 99 0.20 -15.66 -5.20
C GLN A 99 1.23 -15.82 -6.33
N ILE A 100 2.15 -14.86 -6.50
CA ILE A 100 3.24 -14.98 -7.47
C ILE A 100 4.16 -16.15 -7.12
N ALA A 101 4.51 -16.32 -5.84
CA ALA A 101 5.32 -17.44 -5.40
C ALA A 101 4.66 -18.79 -5.70
N HIS A 102 3.36 -18.94 -5.48
CA HIS A 102 2.62 -20.16 -5.81
C HIS A 102 2.61 -20.45 -7.31
N LYS A 103 2.43 -19.43 -8.16
CA LYS A 103 2.52 -19.60 -9.63
C LYS A 103 3.89 -20.07 -10.08
N ILE A 104 4.96 -19.52 -9.49
CA ILE A 104 6.33 -19.97 -9.78
C ILE A 104 6.56 -21.39 -9.25
N SER A 105 6.17 -21.65 -7.99
CA SER A 105 6.32 -22.97 -7.37
C SER A 105 5.64 -24.09 -8.15
N SER A 106 4.47 -23.81 -8.73
CA SER A 106 3.68 -24.75 -9.53
C SER A 106 4.05 -24.82 -11.02
N TYR A 107 5.17 -24.20 -11.43
CA TYR A 107 5.66 -24.16 -12.83
C TYR A 107 4.71 -23.48 -13.82
N GLN A 108 3.83 -22.56 -13.36
CA GLN A 108 2.98 -21.78 -14.26
C GLN A 108 3.75 -20.61 -14.89
N ILE A 109 4.67 -20.01 -14.15
CA ILE A 109 5.54 -18.91 -14.58
C ILE A 109 6.95 -19.12 -14.04
N GLU A 110 7.96 -18.54 -14.70
CA GLU A 110 9.36 -18.60 -14.27
C GLU A 110 9.73 -17.48 -13.32
N SER A 111 9.18 -16.29 -13.55
CA SER A 111 9.36 -15.09 -12.72
C SER A 111 8.10 -14.27 -12.71
N GLY A 112 7.96 -13.42 -11.69
CA GLY A 112 6.85 -12.49 -11.59
C GLY A 112 7.13 -11.37 -10.59
N ILE A 113 6.33 -10.33 -10.68
CA ILE A 113 6.45 -9.15 -9.80
C ILE A 113 5.22 -9.07 -8.91
N ALA A 114 5.46 -8.87 -7.63
CA ALA A 114 4.44 -8.60 -6.64
C ALA A 114 4.64 -7.21 -6.03
N GLY A 115 3.57 -6.60 -5.54
CA GLY A 115 3.71 -5.30 -4.90
C GLY A 115 2.38 -4.72 -4.43
N GLY A 116 2.46 -3.49 -3.95
CA GLY A 116 1.30 -2.75 -3.56
C GLY A 116 1.58 -1.28 -3.32
N VAL A 117 0.50 -0.53 -3.31
CA VAL A 117 0.46 0.90 -3.09
C VAL A 117 -0.71 1.25 -2.20
N ASP A 118 -0.50 2.20 -1.31
CA ASP A 118 -1.61 2.91 -0.69
C ASP A 118 -1.32 4.40 -0.64
N SER A 119 -2.35 5.19 -0.91
CA SER A 119 -2.36 6.62 -0.70
C SER A 119 -3.56 6.99 0.17
N ASN A 120 -3.25 7.54 1.34
CA ASN A 120 -4.25 8.15 2.20
C ASN A 120 -4.53 9.62 1.79
N SER A 121 -3.79 10.12 0.80
CA SER A 121 -3.99 11.44 0.18
C SER A 121 -4.90 11.36 -1.04
N ASP A 122 -4.81 10.27 -1.83
CA ASP A 122 -5.64 10.00 -3.02
C ASP A 122 -6.80 9.05 -2.67
N LEU A 123 -7.63 9.44 -1.70
CA LEU A 123 -8.75 8.63 -1.27
C LEU A 123 -9.89 8.63 -2.29
N PRO A 124 -10.46 7.47 -2.64
CA PRO A 124 -11.63 7.39 -3.52
C PRO A 124 -12.89 7.89 -2.78
N ILE A 125 -13.14 9.20 -2.84
CA ILE A 125 -14.34 9.81 -2.29
C ILE A 125 -15.53 9.50 -3.21
N MET A 126 -16.54 8.81 -2.67
CA MET A 126 -17.73 8.42 -3.43
C MET A 126 -18.88 9.41 -3.20
N VAL A 127 -19.75 9.49 -4.19
CA VAL A 127 -21.03 10.17 -4.03
C VAL A 127 -22.02 9.25 -3.31
N SER A 128 -23.05 9.82 -2.66
CA SER A 128 -24.10 9.02 -2.02
C SER A 128 -24.80 8.10 -3.04
N ARG A 129 -25.26 6.93 -2.60
CA ARG A 129 -26.00 5.98 -3.45
C ARG A 129 -27.21 6.62 -4.13
N THR A 130 -27.89 7.51 -3.43
CA THR A 130 -29.05 8.24 -3.95
C THR A 130 -28.63 9.18 -5.08
N PHE A 131 -27.54 9.93 -4.90
CA PHE A 131 -27.02 10.81 -5.93
C PHE A 131 -26.51 10.04 -7.14
N ALA A 132 -25.75 8.97 -6.92
CA ALA A 132 -25.28 8.09 -8.01
C ALA A 132 -26.43 7.58 -8.88
N ARG A 133 -27.55 7.13 -8.29
CA ARG A 133 -28.73 6.71 -9.03
C ARG A 133 -29.37 7.83 -9.84
N LYS A 134 -29.41 9.06 -9.31
CA LYS A 134 -29.91 10.23 -10.03
C LYS A 134 -28.99 10.61 -11.22
N LEU A 135 -27.68 10.53 -11.05
CA LEU A 135 -26.71 10.74 -12.15
C LEU A 135 -26.90 9.70 -13.26
N ILE A 136 -27.04 8.43 -12.91
CA ILE A 136 -27.32 7.35 -13.89
C ILE A 136 -28.65 7.60 -14.61
N ALA A 137 -29.70 7.96 -13.88
CA ALA A 137 -30.99 8.28 -14.45
C ALA A 137 -30.93 9.51 -15.39
N LEU A 138 -30.16 10.54 -15.00
CA LEU A 138 -29.93 11.73 -15.80
C LEU A 138 -29.22 11.41 -17.12
N ASN A 139 -28.22 10.54 -17.08
CA ASN A 139 -27.50 10.07 -18.27
C ASN A 139 -28.40 9.24 -19.20
N SER A 140 -29.37 8.51 -18.65
CA SER A 140 -30.31 7.65 -19.39
C SER A 140 -31.55 8.40 -19.88
N ALA A 141 -31.83 9.62 -19.40
CA ALA A 141 -32.99 10.41 -19.74
C ALA A 141 -32.92 10.89 -21.19
N ARG A 142 -34.01 10.65 -21.96
CA ARG A 142 -34.08 10.96 -23.40
C ARG A 142 -34.66 12.37 -23.69
N THR A 143 -35.49 12.89 -22.80
CA THR A 143 -36.16 14.18 -22.97
C THR A 143 -35.60 15.24 -22.01
N LEU A 144 -35.67 16.51 -22.44
CA LEU A 144 -35.27 17.64 -21.60
C LEU A 144 -36.13 17.72 -20.32
N GLY A 145 -37.44 17.42 -20.43
CA GLY A 145 -38.35 17.43 -19.28
C GLY A 145 -37.99 16.41 -18.23
N GLU A 146 -37.61 15.19 -18.63
CA GLU A 146 -37.09 14.15 -17.71
C GLU A 146 -35.81 14.62 -17.01
N LYS A 147 -34.87 15.21 -17.76
CA LYS A 147 -33.60 15.71 -17.18
C LYS A 147 -33.86 16.79 -16.13
N VAL A 148 -34.70 17.76 -16.46
CA VAL A 148 -35.09 18.84 -15.54
C VAL A 148 -35.73 18.27 -14.27
N LYS A 149 -36.69 17.32 -14.40
CA LYS A 149 -37.35 16.68 -13.28
C LYS A 149 -36.34 15.98 -12.34
N ILE A 150 -35.35 15.27 -12.89
CA ILE A 150 -34.31 14.61 -12.12
C ILE A 150 -33.45 15.64 -11.38
N ILE A 151 -33.01 16.70 -12.06
CA ILE A 151 -32.19 17.77 -11.48
C ILE A 151 -32.92 18.45 -10.32
N LEU A 152 -34.17 18.84 -10.51
CA LEU A 152 -35.00 19.45 -9.47
C LEU A 152 -35.26 18.50 -8.28
N GLY A 153 -35.15 17.19 -8.51
CA GLY A 153 -35.26 16.17 -7.46
C GLY A 153 -33.99 15.97 -6.63
N ILE A 154 -32.87 16.62 -6.96
CA ILE A 154 -31.61 16.51 -6.20
C ILE A 154 -31.75 17.32 -4.90
N LYS A 155 -31.57 16.66 -3.77
CA LYS A 155 -31.61 17.30 -2.44
C LYS A 155 -30.18 17.62 -1.97
N PRO A 156 -29.96 18.67 -1.16
CA PRO A 156 -28.64 18.94 -0.57
C PRO A 156 -28.04 17.74 0.18
N SER A 157 -28.88 16.91 0.82
CA SER A 157 -28.43 15.69 1.49
C SER A 157 -27.84 14.63 0.55
N ASP A 158 -28.23 14.65 -0.74
CA ASP A 158 -27.70 13.70 -1.73
C ASP A 158 -26.25 14.03 -2.10
N LEU A 159 -25.87 15.30 -2.00
CA LEU A 159 -24.53 15.79 -2.34
C LEU A 159 -23.47 15.48 -1.27
N LYS A 160 -23.90 14.98 -0.10
CA LYS A 160 -22.97 14.62 0.96
C LYS A 160 -22.01 13.50 0.47
N PRO A 161 -20.69 13.73 0.49
CA PRO A 161 -19.74 12.72 0.07
C PRO A 161 -19.72 11.53 1.03
N VAL A 162 -19.41 10.35 0.50
CA VAL A 162 -19.18 9.14 1.28
C VAL A 162 -17.67 8.90 1.33
N LEU A 163 -17.09 9.10 2.51
CA LEU A 163 -15.69 8.84 2.75
C LEU A 163 -15.47 7.35 3.04
N PRO A 164 -14.29 6.79 2.72
CA PRO A 164 -13.91 5.45 3.16
C PRO A 164 -14.02 5.33 4.69
N ALA A 165 -14.59 4.23 5.17
CA ALA A 165 -14.76 3.99 6.59
C ALA A 165 -13.39 3.70 7.24
N VAL A 166 -13.07 4.42 8.33
CA VAL A 166 -11.86 4.19 9.14
C VAL A 166 -12.11 3.26 10.33
N VAL A 167 -13.33 2.74 10.44
CA VAL A 167 -13.77 1.86 11.52
C VAL A 167 -14.26 0.53 10.95
N GLU A 168 -14.08 -0.55 11.70
CA GLU A 168 -14.64 -1.85 11.38
C GLU A 168 -16.17 -1.80 11.54
N PRO A 169 -16.97 -2.15 10.50
CA PRO A 169 -18.42 -1.95 10.53
C PRO A 169 -19.18 -2.72 11.61
N ARG A 170 -18.67 -3.88 12.05
CA ARG A 170 -19.35 -4.73 13.05
C ARG A 170 -19.11 -4.25 14.46
N THR A 171 -17.90 -3.75 14.75
CA THR A 171 -17.52 -3.32 16.10
C THR A 171 -17.62 -1.80 16.27
N GLY A 172 -17.64 -1.04 15.17
CA GLY A 172 -17.61 0.42 15.18
C GLY A 172 -16.28 1.00 15.67
N LYS A 173 -15.23 0.17 15.79
CA LYS A 173 -13.93 0.57 16.31
C LYS A 173 -12.89 0.72 15.19
N SER A 174 -12.01 1.67 15.34
CA SER A 174 -10.82 1.83 14.52
C SER A 174 -9.77 0.76 14.85
N MET A 175 -8.77 0.58 13.98
CA MET A 175 -7.65 -0.33 14.22
C MET A 175 -6.85 0.05 15.49
N GLY A 176 -6.71 1.34 15.77
CA GLY A 176 -6.07 1.81 16.99
C GLY A 176 -6.86 1.45 18.25
N GLU A 177 -8.20 1.55 18.23
CA GLU A 177 -9.04 1.11 19.34
C GLU A 177 -9.00 -0.41 19.53
N HIS A 178 -8.93 -1.18 18.45
CA HIS A 178 -8.71 -2.64 18.55
C HIS A 178 -7.32 -2.96 19.12
N CYS A 179 -6.29 -2.25 18.70
CA CYS A 179 -4.94 -2.40 19.24
C CYS A 179 -4.90 -2.05 20.74
N GLU A 180 -5.61 -1.00 21.17
CA GLU A 180 -5.71 -0.63 22.59
C GLU A 180 -6.36 -1.74 23.43
N LEU A 181 -7.36 -2.46 22.89
CA LEU A 181 -7.93 -3.64 23.55
C LEU A 181 -6.91 -4.77 23.66
N MET A 182 -6.20 -5.05 22.58
CA MET A 182 -5.20 -6.13 22.52
C MET A 182 -4.04 -5.89 23.51
N VAL A 183 -3.49 -4.68 23.56
CA VAL A 183 -2.38 -4.39 24.48
C VAL A 183 -2.80 -4.50 25.95
N LYS A 184 -4.07 -4.22 26.27
CA LYS A 184 -4.62 -4.44 27.61
C LYS A 184 -4.80 -5.91 27.93
N GLU A 185 -5.32 -6.70 27.01
CA GLU A 185 -5.48 -8.15 27.15
C GLU A 185 -4.12 -8.84 27.35
N TRP A 186 -3.11 -8.43 26.59
CA TRP A 186 -1.76 -9.00 26.64
C TRP A 186 -0.86 -8.34 27.70
N ASN A 187 -1.38 -7.36 28.44
CA ASN A 187 -0.64 -6.63 29.48
C ASN A 187 0.64 -5.96 28.96
N ILE A 188 0.64 -5.43 27.75
CA ILE A 188 1.77 -4.71 27.19
C ILE A 188 1.75 -3.28 27.75
N SER A 189 2.79 -2.92 28.47
CA SER A 189 2.87 -1.62 29.12
C SER A 189 3.11 -0.47 28.12
N ARG A 190 2.75 0.73 28.51
CA ARG A 190 3.04 1.96 27.75
C ARG A 190 4.55 2.13 27.52
N GLN A 191 5.37 1.79 28.49
CA GLN A 191 6.82 1.90 28.37
C GLN A 191 7.37 0.97 27.28
N GLU A 192 6.96 -0.29 27.23
CA GLU A 192 7.38 -1.24 26.20
C GLU A 192 6.99 -0.76 24.80
N GLN A 193 5.80 -0.16 24.64
CA GLN A 193 5.34 0.42 23.39
C GLN A 193 6.22 1.61 22.96
N ASP A 194 6.56 2.50 23.89
CA ASP A 194 7.40 3.67 23.62
C ASP A 194 8.86 3.24 23.36
N GLU A 195 9.38 2.22 24.01
CA GLU A 195 10.70 1.65 23.76
C GLU A 195 10.80 1.03 22.36
N LEU A 196 9.77 0.29 21.92
CA LEU A 196 9.68 -0.25 20.57
C LEU A 196 9.66 0.87 19.52
N ALA A 197 8.86 1.91 19.73
CA ALA A 197 8.79 3.05 18.84
C ALA A 197 10.13 3.79 18.74
N LEU A 198 10.81 4.00 19.88
CA LEU A 198 12.14 4.62 19.92
C LEU A 198 13.17 3.77 19.17
N ALA A 199 13.19 2.45 19.41
CA ALA A 199 14.09 1.52 18.72
C ALA A 199 13.84 1.53 17.21
N SER A 200 12.58 1.53 16.76
CA SER A 200 12.20 1.60 15.36
C SER A 200 12.76 2.87 14.68
N HIS A 201 12.58 4.02 15.28
CA HIS A 201 13.11 5.28 14.73
C HIS A 201 14.64 5.32 14.70
N ARG A 202 15.31 4.86 15.77
CA ARG A 202 16.77 4.82 15.84
C ARG A 202 17.37 3.86 14.81
N ASN A 203 16.80 2.66 14.70
CA ASN A 203 17.28 1.65 13.76
C ASN A 203 17.10 2.12 12.32
N ALA A 204 15.96 2.72 11.98
CA ALA A 204 15.74 3.26 10.64
C ALA A 204 16.69 4.43 10.33
N ALA A 205 16.93 5.35 11.28
CA ALA A 205 17.87 6.44 11.10
C ALA A 205 19.30 5.93 10.89
N GLN A 206 19.71 4.91 11.65
CA GLN A 206 21.02 4.29 11.50
C GLN A 206 21.14 3.56 10.15
N ALA A 207 20.10 2.82 9.74
CA ALA A 207 20.06 2.14 8.45
C ALA A 207 20.22 3.10 7.26
N TYR A 208 19.59 4.27 7.29
CA TYR A 208 19.82 5.32 6.30
C TYR A 208 21.26 5.86 6.31
N LYS A 209 21.79 6.08 7.52
CA LYS A 209 23.18 6.57 7.68
C LYS A 209 24.21 5.56 7.16
N ASP A 210 23.95 4.27 7.36
CA ASP A 210 24.85 3.18 6.95
C ASP A 210 24.68 2.79 5.47
N GLY A 211 23.78 3.46 4.72
CA GLY A 211 23.52 3.15 3.31
C GLY A 211 22.73 1.86 3.06
N PHE A 212 22.10 1.28 4.11
CA PHE A 212 21.33 0.03 3.98
C PHE A 212 20.18 0.13 2.97
N TYR A 213 19.64 1.33 2.78
CA TYR A 213 18.53 1.57 1.87
C TYR A 213 18.93 2.10 0.49
N ASP A 214 20.22 2.30 0.21
CA ASP A 214 20.68 2.98 -1.00
C ASP A 214 20.29 2.25 -2.29
N ASP A 215 20.19 0.93 -2.25
CA ASP A 215 19.78 0.09 -3.38
C ASP A 215 18.31 -0.34 -3.34
N LEU A 216 17.55 0.07 -2.34
CA LEU A 216 16.15 -0.32 -2.13
C LEU A 216 15.17 0.84 -2.25
N VAL A 217 15.54 2.03 -1.72
CA VAL A 217 14.68 3.22 -1.68
C VAL A 217 15.08 4.19 -2.79
N PHE A 218 14.24 4.32 -3.80
CA PHE A 218 14.49 5.16 -4.96
C PHE A 218 13.89 6.55 -4.76
N PRO A 219 14.65 7.63 -5.04
CA PRO A 219 14.12 8.99 -4.90
C PRO A 219 12.86 9.22 -5.74
N PHE A 220 11.85 9.86 -5.15
CA PHE A 220 10.64 10.23 -5.86
C PHE A 220 10.12 11.61 -5.39
N GLN A 221 9.70 12.46 -6.34
CA GLN A 221 9.23 13.83 -6.08
C GLN A 221 10.18 14.63 -5.16
N GLY A 222 11.50 14.49 -5.39
CA GLY A 222 12.53 15.17 -4.60
C GLY A 222 12.81 14.57 -3.21
N ASN A 223 12.04 13.57 -2.78
CA ASN A 223 12.24 12.91 -1.50
C ASN A 223 13.18 11.70 -1.66
N LYS A 224 14.13 11.53 -0.74
CA LYS A 224 15.14 10.46 -0.74
C LYS A 224 15.02 9.53 0.47
N THR A 225 14.34 9.96 1.51
CA THR A 225 14.18 9.24 2.78
C THR A 225 12.74 9.27 3.25
N ASP A 226 12.35 8.33 4.10
CA ASP A 226 11.00 8.26 4.66
C ASP A 226 10.66 9.52 5.48
N GLY A 227 9.55 10.18 5.13
CA GLY A 227 9.12 11.43 5.77
C GLY A 227 8.50 11.27 7.15
N ILE A 228 8.35 10.03 7.63
CA ILE A 228 7.82 9.72 8.97
C ILE A 228 8.93 9.46 10.00
N LEU A 229 10.18 9.38 9.56
CA LEU A 229 11.32 9.12 10.44
C LEU A 229 11.58 10.30 11.38
N ARG A 230 11.76 10.01 12.67
CA ARG A 230 12.09 10.99 13.71
C ARG A 230 13.34 10.55 14.46
N ALA A 231 14.49 10.85 13.88
CA ALA A 231 15.79 10.47 14.44
C ALA A 231 16.07 11.11 15.82
N ASP A 232 15.41 12.23 16.13
CA ASP A 232 15.56 13.00 17.39
C ASP A 232 14.58 12.58 18.48
N THR A 233 13.83 11.51 18.28
CA THR A 233 12.87 10.98 19.27
C THR A 233 13.59 10.42 20.51
N THR A 234 13.00 10.60 21.70
CA THR A 234 13.49 10.07 22.99
C THR A 234 12.34 9.50 23.81
N LEU A 235 12.62 8.60 24.74
CA LEU A 235 11.60 8.08 25.66
C LEU A 235 10.90 9.19 26.44
N GLU A 236 11.65 10.21 26.85
CA GLU A 236 11.09 11.37 27.53
C GLU A 236 10.08 12.14 26.67
N LYS A 237 10.35 12.33 25.37
CA LYS A 237 9.41 12.95 24.45
C LYS A 237 8.16 12.08 24.25
N LEU A 238 8.34 10.76 24.08
CA LEU A 238 7.25 9.82 23.89
C LEU A 238 6.35 9.72 25.12
N SER A 239 6.91 9.61 26.32
CA SER A 239 6.14 9.46 27.57
C SER A 239 5.22 10.66 27.87
N LYS A 240 5.53 11.85 27.36
CA LYS A 240 4.72 13.05 27.52
C LYS A 240 3.49 13.10 26.59
N LEU A 241 3.41 12.20 25.61
CA LEU A 241 2.29 12.18 24.67
C LEU A 241 1.04 11.57 25.32
N LYS A 242 -0.10 12.18 25.04
CA LYS A 242 -1.40 11.70 25.54
C LYS A 242 -1.92 10.53 24.70
N PRO A 243 -2.62 9.58 25.31
CA PRO A 243 -3.34 8.53 24.60
C PRO A 243 -4.36 9.10 23.59
N VAL A 244 -4.50 8.42 22.44
CA VAL A 244 -5.32 8.88 21.32
C VAL A 244 -6.60 8.03 21.19
N PHE A 245 -6.47 6.72 21.36
CA PHE A 245 -7.57 5.78 21.10
C PHE A 245 -8.41 5.47 22.35
N ASP A 246 -7.80 5.44 23.51
CA ASP A 246 -8.52 5.43 24.80
C ASP A 246 -8.10 6.67 25.61
N LYS A 247 -9.03 7.60 25.80
CA LYS A 247 -8.80 8.85 26.54
C LYS A 247 -8.91 8.71 28.06
N SER A 248 -9.20 7.52 28.56
CA SER A 248 -9.19 7.23 30.00
C SER A 248 -7.76 7.14 30.55
N GLU A 249 -7.64 7.05 31.85
CA GLU A 249 -6.35 6.83 32.53
C GLU A 249 -5.68 5.49 32.16
N LYS A 250 -6.45 4.55 31.57
CA LYS A 250 -5.97 3.24 31.13
C LYS A 250 -5.50 3.24 29.67
N GLY A 251 -5.54 4.37 28.96
CA GLY A 251 -5.08 4.47 27.58
C GLY A 251 -3.56 4.43 27.49
N THR A 252 -3.02 3.75 26.50
CA THR A 252 -1.58 3.55 26.33
C THR A 252 -1.07 3.95 24.95
N LEU A 253 -1.89 3.80 23.90
CA LEU A 253 -1.50 4.10 22.53
C LEU A 253 -1.56 5.62 22.24
N THR A 254 -0.45 6.16 21.74
CA THR A 254 -0.29 7.57 21.43
C THR A 254 0.08 7.77 19.96
N ALA A 255 0.10 9.01 19.50
CA ALA A 255 0.62 9.34 18.18
C ALA A 255 2.11 9.03 17.99
N GLY A 256 2.87 8.85 19.09
CA GLY A 256 4.31 8.57 19.03
C GLY A 256 4.64 7.09 18.98
N ASN A 257 3.77 6.23 19.50
CA ASN A 257 3.92 4.77 19.45
C ASN A 257 2.93 4.08 18.50
N SER A 258 2.32 4.84 17.61
CA SER A 258 1.41 4.35 16.58
C SER A 258 1.90 4.74 15.20
N SER A 259 1.65 3.89 14.18
CA SER A 259 2.01 4.17 12.80
C SER A 259 1.16 5.32 12.24
N SER A 260 1.80 6.26 11.57
CA SER A 260 1.10 7.32 10.84
C SER A 260 0.44 6.74 9.58
N LEU A 261 -0.64 7.38 9.12
CA LEU A 261 -1.14 7.17 7.77
C LEU A 261 -0.13 7.73 6.76
N THR A 262 0.26 6.90 5.80
CA THR A 262 1.31 7.22 4.82
C THR A 262 0.84 6.95 3.40
N ASP A 263 1.54 7.59 2.46
CA ASP A 263 1.46 7.35 1.03
C ASP A 263 2.77 6.70 0.59
N GLY A 264 2.69 5.67 -0.23
CA GLY A 264 3.88 4.99 -0.73
C GLY A 264 3.57 3.70 -1.48
N SER A 265 4.59 3.15 -2.11
CA SER A 265 4.49 1.91 -2.88
C SER A 265 5.78 1.09 -2.80
N SER A 266 5.66 -0.20 -3.00
CA SER A 266 6.78 -1.12 -3.08
C SER A 266 6.50 -2.27 -4.04
N THR A 267 7.58 -2.81 -4.63
CA THR A 267 7.55 -3.97 -5.52
C THR A 267 8.64 -4.96 -5.15
N VAL A 268 8.40 -6.23 -5.42
CA VAL A 268 9.37 -7.31 -5.26
C VAL A 268 9.38 -8.20 -6.50
N LEU A 269 10.57 -8.56 -6.98
CA LEU A 269 10.79 -9.52 -8.06
C LEU A 269 11.04 -10.91 -7.46
N LEU A 270 10.26 -11.88 -7.93
CA LEU A 270 10.40 -13.29 -7.55
C LEU A 270 10.73 -14.12 -8.79
N ALA A 271 11.52 -15.17 -8.60
CA ALA A 271 11.89 -16.07 -9.68
C ALA A 271 12.13 -17.50 -9.19
N SER A 272 12.09 -18.44 -10.13
CA SER A 272 12.68 -19.76 -9.96
C SER A 272 14.21 -19.63 -9.91
N GLU A 273 14.89 -20.64 -9.37
CA GLU A 273 16.35 -20.68 -9.33
C GLU A 273 16.95 -20.65 -10.73
N GLU A 274 16.34 -21.37 -11.65
CA GLU A 274 16.75 -21.48 -13.04
C GLU A 274 16.68 -20.11 -13.76
N GLU A 275 15.55 -19.43 -13.63
CA GLU A 275 15.35 -18.12 -14.26
C GLU A 275 16.25 -17.03 -13.65
N ALA A 276 16.46 -17.08 -12.34
CA ALA A 276 17.37 -16.14 -11.67
C ALA A 276 18.80 -16.34 -12.16
N LYS A 277 19.28 -17.59 -12.25
CA LYS A 277 20.63 -17.92 -12.79
C LYS A 277 20.79 -17.49 -14.25
N LYS A 278 19.80 -17.76 -15.09
CA LYS A 278 19.79 -17.36 -16.51
C LYS A 278 19.92 -15.86 -16.71
N ASN A 279 19.32 -15.05 -15.83
CA ASN A 279 19.37 -13.59 -15.90
C ASN A 279 20.48 -12.97 -15.02
N ASN A 280 21.33 -13.77 -14.37
CA ASN A 280 22.32 -13.32 -13.39
C ASN A 280 21.72 -12.51 -12.24
N TRP A 281 20.50 -12.86 -11.80
CA TRP A 281 19.85 -12.23 -10.67
C TRP A 281 20.30 -12.86 -9.35
N PRO A 282 20.40 -12.07 -8.27
CA PRO A 282 20.74 -12.61 -6.95
C PRO A 282 19.61 -13.47 -6.39
N LEU A 283 19.96 -14.44 -5.56
CA LEU A 283 19.04 -15.23 -4.77
C LEU A 283 19.11 -14.74 -3.31
N LEU A 284 18.36 -13.68 -2.98
CA LEU A 284 18.48 -13.01 -1.67
C LEU A 284 17.88 -13.84 -0.54
N ALA A 285 16.71 -14.43 -0.79
CA ALA A 285 16.02 -15.25 0.19
C ALA A 285 15.15 -16.29 -0.52
N LYS A 286 15.01 -17.46 0.08
CA LYS A 286 14.07 -18.50 -0.36
C LYS A 286 12.76 -18.34 0.41
N ILE A 287 11.63 -18.38 -0.29
CA ILE A 287 10.31 -18.50 0.35
C ILE A 287 10.14 -19.94 0.79
N VAL A 288 10.04 -20.16 2.10
CA VAL A 288 9.95 -21.49 2.70
C VAL A 288 8.51 -21.91 2.89
N ASP A 289 7.69 -21.00 3.41
CA ASP A 289 6.29 -21.25 3.74
C ASP A 289 5.48 -19.94 3.76
N SER A 290 4.16 -20.06 3.75
CA SER A 290 3.21 -18.94 3.86
C SER A 290 1.90 -19.40 4.50
N HIS A 291 1.37 -18.59 5.40
CA HIS A 291 0.10 -18.81 6.09
C HIS A 291 -0.85 -17.63 5.93
#